data_3ba9fb7ad2955477c25d93ff6cf9153a
#
_entry.id   3ba9fb7ad2955477c25d93ff6cf9153a
#
_cell.length_a   1.000
_cell.length_b   1.000
_cell.length_c   1.000
_cell.angle_alpha   90.00
_cell.angle_beta   90.00
_cell.angle_gamma   90.00
#
_symmetry.space_group_name_H-M   'P 1'
#
loop_
_entity.id
_entity.type
_entity.pdbx_description
1 polymer ?
#
loop_
_entity_poly.entity_id
_entity_poly.type
_entity_poly.pdbx_seq_one_letter_code
_entity_poly.pdbx_strand_id
1 'polypeptide(L)'
;MDMTLESCRRFVEVLASDAPAPGGGGAAALVGAIGTALGNMVGSLTVGKKKYTDVQDEIIALKAKCDDLQKQLLDQVEADDKGFVPLAKAYGIPKDDPNRDKILEEATVTACAVPMHIMELCCEALDCVAVFAAKGSRLAVSDAGCAAVCCKAALQAASLNVFINTKSLKNREVAEDMNRHANVMLNKYCSVADEIFNEVKAGFGQ
;
A
#
# COMPACT_ATOMS: atom_id res chain seq x y z
N MET A 1 17.26 -8.95 5.99
CA MET A 1 18.00 -7.70 5.61
C MET A 1 16.94 -6.66 5.38
N ASP A 2 17.01 -5.53 6.06
CA ASP A 2 16.02 -4.46 5.85
C ASP A 2 16.30 -3.75 4.51
N MET A 3 15.49 -4.07 3.51
CA MET A 3 15.63 -3.54 2.16
C MET A 3 15.28 -2.04 2.05
N THR A 4 14.64 -1.47 3.07
CA THR A 4 14.33 -0.03 3.09
C THR A 4 15.55 0.82 3.44
N LEU A 5 16.59 0.22 4.02
CA LEU A 5 17.88 0.86 4.31
C LEU A 5 18.88 0.78 3.15
N GLU A 6 18.57 0.01 2.13
CA GLU A 6 19.39 -0.14 0.94
C GLU A 6 19.17 1.00 -0.06
N SER A 7 20.10 1.14 -1.03
CA SER A 7 19.86 2.09 -2.11
C SER A 7 18.69 1.66 -2.98
N CYS A 8 17.99 2.62 -3.60
CA CYS A 8 16.92 2.33 -4.58
C CYS A 8 17.41 1.38 -5.70
N ARG A 9 18.68 1.51 -6.13
CA ARG A 9 19.29 0.61 -7.12
C ARG A 9 19.36 -0.81 -6.60
N ARG A 10 19.85 -0.98 -5.37
CA ARG A 10 19.97 -2.31 -4.75
C ARG A 10 18.62 -2.96 -4.53
N PHE A 11 17.62 -2.20 -4.10
CA PHE A 11 16.25 -2.70 -3.97
C PHE A 11 15.74 -3.27 -5.30
N VAL A 12 15.86 -2.50 -6.38
CA VAL A 12 15.38 -2.91 -7.72
C VAL A 12 16.19 -4.10 -8.25
N GLU A 13 17.51 -4.15 -8.04
CA GLU A 13 18.35 -5.28 -8.43
C GLU A 13 17.94 -6.58 -7.73
N VAL A 14 17.68 -6.52 -6.42
CA VAL A 14 17.25 -7.70 -5.63
C VAL A 14 15.84 -8.13 -6.04
N LEU A 15 14.91 -7.19 -6.19
CA LEU A 15 13.54 -7.46 -6.64
C LEU A 15 13.52 -8.14 -8.03
N ALA A 16 14.47 -7.82 -8.92
CA ALA A 16 14.57 -8.39 -10.26
C ALA A 16 15.29 -9.75 -10.32
N SER A 17 15.80 -10.24 -9.18
CA SER A 17 16.55 -11.49 -9.09
C SER A 17 15.64 -12.69 -8.76
N ASP A 18 16.23 -13.83 -8.51
CA ASP A 18 15.58 -15.04 -7.99
C ASP A 18 15.53 -15.08 -6.44
N ALA A 19 15.88 -13.97 -5.79
CA ALA A 19 15.78 -13.86 -4.33
C ALA A 19 14.30 -14.00 -3.90
N PRO A 20 14.04 -14.75 -2.81
CA PRO A 20 12.67 -14.97 -2.33
C PRO A 20 11.99 -13.70 -1.82
N ALA A 21 12.76 -12.67 -1.49
CA ALA A 21 12.30 -11.37 -1.01
C ALA A 21 13.30 -10.24 -1.38
N PRO A 22 12.82 -8.99 -1.57
CA PRO A 22 11.42 -8.57 -1.53
C PRO A 22 10.62 -9.11 -2.70
N GLY A 23 9.32 -9.38 -2.47
CA GLY A 23 8.36 -9.78 -3.50
C GLY A 23 7.37 -8.67 -3.86
N GLY A 24 6.25 -9.08 -4.46
CA GLY A 24 5.20 -8.15 -4.90
C GLY A 24 4.55 -7.36 -3.75
N GLY A 25 4.43 -7.95 -2.55
CA GLY A 25 3.89 -7.26 -1.38
C GLY A 25 4.84 -6.18 -0.86
N GLY A 26 6.13 -6.51 -0.69
CA GLY A 26 7.14 -5.53 -0.30
C GLY A 26 7.28 -4.39 -1.32
N ALA A 27 7.21 -4.70 -2.63
CA ALA A 27 7.20 -3.69 -3.69
C ALA A 27 5.95 -2.79 -3.61
N ALA A 28 4.77 -3.37 -3.35
CA ALA A 28 3.53 -2.61 -3.18
C ALA A 28 3.62 -1.66 -1.98
N ALA A 29 4.14 -2.12 -0.84
CA ALA A 29 4.36 -1.31 0.34
C ALA A 29 5.27 -0.10 0.06
N LEU A 30 6.39 -0.32 -0.63
CA LEU A 30 7.32 0.77 -1.00
C LEU A 30 6.64 1.78 -1.94
N VAL A 31 5.89 1.33 -2.95
CA VAL A 31 5.16 2.22 -3.86
C VAL A 31 4.10 3.03 -3.10
N GLY A 32 3.40 2.41 -2.15
CA GLY A 32 2.46 3.09 -1.25
C GLY A 32 3.11 4.16 -0.40
N ALA A 33 4.29 3.88 0.17
CA ALA A 33 5.07 4.85 0.94
C ALA A 33 5.49 6.05 0.08
N ILE A 34 5.94 5.81 -1.17
CA ILE A 34 6.29 6.85 -2.13
C ILE A 34 5.07 7.72 -2.45
N GLY A 35 3.92 7.09 -2.73
CA GLY A 35 2.67 7.81 -2.99
C GLY A 35 2.25 8.69 -1.80
N THR A 36 2.32 8.14 -0.59
CA THR A 36 2.00 8.87 0.65
C THR A 36 2.97 10.05 0.85
N ALA A 37 4.26 9.87 0.58
CA ALA A 37 5.28 10.91 0.68
C ALA A 37 5.04 12.06 -0.31
N LEU A 38 4.63 11.75 -1.55
CA LEU A 38 4.24 12.77 -2.56
C LEU A 38 3.04 13.60 -2.08
N GLY A 39 2.01 12.95 -1.52
CA GLY A 39 0.89 13.67 -0.90
C GLY A 39 1.33 14.57 0.25
N ASN A 40 2.17 14.06 1.15
CA ASN A 40 2.72 14.81 2.28
C ASN A 40 3.58 16.01 1.84
N MET A 41 4.28 15.90 0.70
CA MET A 41 5.03 17.03 0.12
C MET A 41 4.09 18.17 -0.26
N VAL A 42 2.91 17.90 -0.82
CA VAL A 42 1.90 18.94 -1.10
C VAL A 42 1.49 19.65 0.19
N GLY A 43 1.27 18.89 1.27
CA GLY A 43 1.01 19.45 2.61
C GLY A 43 2.16 20.34 3.09
N SER A 44 3.40 19.87 2.97
CA SER A 44 4.60 20.63 3.35
C SER A 44 4.75 21.95 2.59
N LEU A 45 4.38 21.94 1.30
CA LEU A 45 4.38 23.13 0.45
C LEU A 45 3.15 24.03 0.66
N THR A 46 2.22 23.64 1.52
CA THR A 46 1.00 24.41 1.87
C THR A 46 1.18 25.16 3.19
N VAL A 47 1.72 24.48 4.20
CA VAL A 47 1.89 25.01 5.56
C VAL A 47 2.73 26.30 5.57
N GLY A 48 2.31 27.28 6.39
CA GLY A 48 3.01 28.57 6.57
C GLY A 48 2.78 29.59 5.47
N LYS A 49 1.99 29.28 4.44
CA LYS A 49 1.64 30.24 3.40
C LYS A 49 0.37 30.99 3.75
N LYS A 50 0.39 32.32 3.71
CA LYS A 50 -0.77 33.20 4.02
C LYS A 50 -2.04 32.83 3.25
N LYS A 51 -1.91 32.39 1.98
CA LYS A 51 -3.03 32.00 1.14
C LYS A 51 -3.83 30.80 1.68
N TYR A 52 -3.24 29.98 2.53
CA TYR A 52 -3.80 28.72 3.02
C TYR A 52 -4.02 28.73 4.54
N THR A 53 -4.09 29.92 5.17
CA THR A 53 -4.27 30.07 6.61
C THR A 53 -5.51 29.33 7.13
N ASP A 54 -6.64 29.41 6.37
CA ASP A 54 -7.92 28.84 6.78
C ASP A 54 -7.95 27.31 6.84
N VAL A 55 -7.00 26.63 6.14
CA VAL A 55 -6.88 25.17 6.10
C VAL A 55 -5.63 24.65 6.79
N GLN A 56 -4.83 25.53 7.39
CA GLN A 56 -3.50 25.18 7.89
C GLN A 56 -3.52 24.09 8.95
N ASP A 57 -4.42 24.18 9.93
CA ASP A 57 -4.50 23.21 11.04
C ASP A 57 -4.89 21.83 10.54
N GLU A 58 -5.84 21.74 9.59
CA GLU A 58 -6.23 20.51 8.93
C GLU A 58 -5.05 19.90 8.16
N ILE A 59 -4.33 20.70 7.39
CA ILE A 59 -3.16 20.24 6.63
C ILE A 59 -2.04 19.75 7.55
N ILE A 60 -1.79 20.42 8.67
CA ILE A 60 -0.80 20.00 9.68
C ILE A 60 -1.17 18.63 10.26
N ALA A 61 -2.44 18.43 10.62
CA ALA A 61 -2.91 17.15 11.16
C ALA A 61 -2.78 16.01 10.13
N LEU A 62 -3.14 16.27 8.87
CA LEU A 62 -3.00 15.29 7.79
C LEU A 62 -1.53 14.97 7.48
N LYS A 63 -0.64 15.96 7.57
CA LYS A 63 0.80 15.71 7.44
C LYS A 63 1.32 14.75 8.51
N ALA A 64 0.95 14.97 9.76
CA ALA A 64 1.34 14.07 10.85
C ALA A 64 0.80 12.65 10.62
N LYS A 65 -0.44 12.51 10.13
CA LYS A 65 -1.01 11.21 9.72
C LYS A 65 -0.19 10.58 8.58
N CYS A 66 0.17 11.35 7.56
CA CYS A 66 0.99 10.85 6.45
C CYS A 66 2.40 10.43 6.89
N ASP A 67 3.02 11.13 7.84
CA ASP A 67 4.32 10.75 8.41
C ASP A 67 4.24 9.35 9.06
N ASP A 68 3.15 9.07 9.78
CA ASP A 68 2.91 7.75 10.39
C ASP A 68 2.59 6.68 9.33
N LEU A 69 1.73 6.98 8.35
CA LEU A 69 1.41 6.07 7.26
C LEU A 69 2.64 5.69 6.42
N GLN A 70 3.53 6.65 6.12
CA GLN A 70 4.77 6.39 5.42
C GLN A 70 5.64 5.40 6.19
N LYS A 71 5.78 5.61 7.51
CA LYS A 71 6.54 4.71 8.37
C LYS A 71 5.92 3.32 8.36
N GLN A 72 4.61 3.22 8.60
CA GLN A 72 3.93 1.93 8.60
C GLN A 72 4.10 1.19 7.27
N LEU A 73 3.94 1.88 6.13
CA LEU A 73 4.14 1.28 4.81
C LEU A 73 5.59 0.80 4.59
N LEU A 74 6.58 1.54 5.05
CA LEU A 74 7.98 1.09 4.98
C LEU A 74 8.21 -0.13 5.87
N ASP A 75 7.62 -0.17 7.08
CA ASP A 75 7.69 -1.33 7.97
C ASP A 75 7.05 -2.59 7.33
N GLN A 76 6.02 -2.41 6.45
CA GLN A 76 5.40 -3.53 5.73
C GLN A 76 6.32 -4.17 4.68
N VAL A 77 7.37 -3.49 4.21
CA VAL A 77 8.34 -4.09 3.27
C VAL A 77 9.04 -5.29 3.91
N GLU A 78 9.48 -5.14 5.15
CA GLU A 78 10.11 -6.24 5.91
C GLU A 78 9.07 -7.24 6.46
N ALA A 79 7.89 -6.73 6.83
CA ALA A 79 6.80 -7.57 7.34
C ALA A 79 6.29 -8.55 6.28
N ASP A 80 6.24 -8.16 5.00
CA ASP A 80 5.84 -9.03 3.89
C ASP A 80 6.81 -10.22 3.74
N ASP A 81 8.11 -9.96 3.79
CA ASP A 81 9.14 -11.00 3.79
C ASP A 81 8.97 -11.96 4.96
N LYS A 82 8.87 -11.43 6.18
CA LYS A 82 8.69 -12.25 7.40
C LYS A 82 7.38 -13.02 7.40
N GLY A 83 6.30 -12.43 6.90
CA GLY A 83 4.98 -13.05 6.81
C GLY A 83 4.93 -14.23 5.84
N PHE A 84 5.75 -14.21 4.79
CA PHE A 84 5.84 -15.29 3.81
C PHE A 84 6.64 -16.50 4.30
N VAL A 85 7.61 -16.32 5.21
CA VAL A 85 8.49 -17.40 5.69
C VAL A 85 7.74 -18.62 6.24
N PRO A 86 6.70 -18.49 7.09
CA PRO A 86 5.93 -19.64 7.57
C PRO A 86 5.26 -20.42 6.43
N LEU A 87 4.70 -19.72 5.46
CA LEU A 87 4.03 -20.33 4.30
C LEU A 87 5.03 -21.07 3.40
N ALA A 88 6.20 -20.46 3.13
CA ALA A 88 7.27 -21.11 2.38
C ALA A 88 7.74 -22.40 3.04
N LYS A 89 7.89 -22.42 4.37
CA LYS A 89 8.23 -23.63 5.14
C LYS A 89 7.12 -24.68 5.08
N ALA A 90 5.87 -24.26 5.15
CA ALA A 90 4.71 -25.16 5.11
C ALA A 90 4.60 -25.90 3.76
N TYR A 91 4.98 -25.27 2.66
CA TYR A 91 5.05 -25.94 1.35
C TYR A 91 6.06 -27.08 1.32
N GLY A 92 7.14 -27.03 2.10
CA GLY A 92 8.16 -28.08 2.21
C GLY A 92 7.73 -29.31 3.03
N ILE A 93 6.60 -29.27 3.73
CA ILE A 93 6.07 -30.39 4.51
C ILE A 93 5.65 -31.52 3.55
N PRO A 94 6.01 -32.81 3.81
CA PRO A 94 5.61 -33.94 2.99
C PRO A 94 4.07 -34.01 2.81
N LYS A 95 3.62 -34.46 1.64
CA LYS A 95 2.19 -34.49 1.30
C LYS A 95 1.37 -35.48 2.13
N ASP A 96 2.04 -36.48 2.70
CA ASP A 96 1.49 -37.54 3.55
C ASP A 96 1.50 -37.19 5.05
N ASP A 97 2.05 -36.02 5.43
CA ASP A 97 1.98 -35.54 6.82
C ASP A 97 0.53 -35.19 7.18
N PRO A 98 -0.04 -35.79 8.24
CA PRO A 98 -1.43 -35.58 8.64
C PRO A 98 -1.72 -34.15 9.10
N ASN A 99 -0.72 -33.38 9.49
CA ASN A 99 -0.87 -31.98 9.95
C ASN A 99 -0.63 -30.97 8.84
N ARG A 100 -0.14 -31.40 7.67
CA ARG A 100 0.26 -30.50 6.58
C ARG A 100 -0.85 -29.52 6.18
N ASP A 101 -2.05 -30.02 5.99
CA ASP A 101 -3.18 -29.22 5.54
C ASP A 101 -3.54 -28.11 6.54
N LYS A 102 -3.53 -28.43 7.83
CA LYS A 102 -3.79 -27.47 8.90
C LYS A 102 -2.70 -26.40 8.98
N ILE A 103 -1.44 -26.81 8.90
CA ILE A 103 -0.29 -25.89 8.95
C ILE A 103 -0.30 -24.96 7.73
N LEU A 104 -0.59 -25.49 6.54
CA LEU A 104 -0.72 -24.68 5.32
C LEU A 104 -1.85 -23.66 5.44
N GLU A 105 -3.01 -24.07 5.95
CA GLU A 105 -4.16 -23.19 6.14
C GLU A 105 -3.81 -22.02 7.07
N GLU A 106 -3.27 -22.30 8.24
CA GLU A 106 -2.88 -21.31 9.25
C GLU A 106 -1.79 -20.35 8.69
N ALA A 107 -0.78 -20.90 8.02
CA ALA A 107 0.30 -20.12 7.42
C ALA A 107 -0.21 -19.22 6.27
N THR A 108 -1.16 -19.71 5.47
CA THR A 108 -1.75 -18.93 4.38
C THR A 108 -2.61 -17.77 4.90
N VAL A 109 -3.42 -18.00 5.94
CA VAL A 109 -4.19 -16.92 6.60
C VAL A 109 -3.23 -15.85 7.13
N THR A 110 -2.14 -16.27 7.79
CA THR A 110 -1.12 -15.34 8.29
C THR A 110 -0.47 -14.55 7.15
N ALA A 111 -0.15 -15.20 6.03
CA ALA A 111 0.44 -14.54 4.86
C ALA A 111 -0.50 -13.55 4.16
N CYS A 112 -1.82 -13.62 4.38
CA CYS A 112 -2.78 -12.64 3.89
C CYS A 112 -2.80 -11.34 4.71
N ALA A 113 -2.39 -11.37 5.97
CA ALA A 113 -2.53 -10.24 6.88
C ALA A 113 -1.72 -9.01 6.43
N VAL A 114 -0.48 -9.20 6.01
CA VAL A 114 0.40 -8.11 5.59
C VAL A 114 -0.12 -7.41 4.32
N PRO A 115 -0.40 -8.09 3.21
CA PRO A 115 -0.92 -7.42 2.03
C PRO A 115 -2.30 -6.78 2.26
N MET A 116 -3.14 -7.33 3.13
CA MET A 116 -4.40 -6.70 3.53
C MET A 116 -4.15 -5.38 4.26
N HIS A 117 -3.21 -5.37 5.20
CA HIS A 117 -2.84 -4.14 5.92
C HIS A 117 -2.20 -3.08 5.01
N ILE A 118 -1.39 -3.48 4.03
CA ILE A 118 -0.89 -2.55 3.00
C ILE A 118 -2.05 -1.90 2.24
N MET A 119 -3.09 -2.66 1.89
CA MET A 119 -4.29 -2.12 1.25
C MET A 119 -4.98 -1.08 2.13
N GLU A 120 -5.16 -1.35 3.42
CA GLU A 120 -5.77 -0.43 4.38
C GLU A 120 -4.98 0.88 4.49
N LEU A 121 -3.65 0.79 4.62
CA LEU A 121 -2.77 1.96 4.67
C LEU A 121 -2.83 2.80 3.39
N CYS A 122 -2.91 2.16 2.21
CA CYS A 122 -3.08 2.85 0.94
C CYS A 122 -4.43 3.57 0.84
N CYS A 123 -5.49 2.99 1.38
CA CYS A 123 -6.81 3.63 1.46
C CYS A 123 -6.76 4.91 2.31
N GLU A 124 -6.15 4.82 3.50
CA GLU A 124 -5.98 5.97 4.37
C GLU A 124 -5.09 7.05 3.76
N ALA A 125 -4.05 6.66 3.02
CA ALA A 125 -3.21 7.60 2.29
C ALA A 125 -4.01 8.33 1.20
N LEU A 126 -4.89 7.63 0.46
CA LEU A 126 -5.76 8.25 -0.54
C LEU A 126 -6.76 9.24 0.06
N ASP A 127 -7.30 8.97 1.25
CA ASP A 127 -8.14 9.94 1.96
C ASP A 127 -7.36 11.23 2.28
N CYS A 128 -6.10 11.13 2.69
CA CYS A 128 -5.23 12.31 2.90
C CYS A 128 -4.92 13.03 1.58
N VAL A 129 -4.57 12.28 0.52
CA VAL A 129 -4.23 12.82 -0.80
C VAL A 129 -5.40 13.58 -1.39
N ALA A 130 -6.64 13.12 -1.22
CA ALA A 130 -7.84 13.81 -1.69
C ALA A 130 -7.95 15.23 -1.08
N VAL A 131 -7.69 15.37 0.21
CA VAL A 131 -7.71 16.69 0.87
C VAL A 131 -6.55 17.57 0.38
N PHE A 132 -5.35 17.02 0.24
CA PHE A 132 -4.21 17.77 -0.30
C PHE A 132 -4.45 18.24 -1.74
N ALA A 133 -5.07 17.43 -2.59
CA ALA A 133 -5.45 17.82 -3.96
C ALA A 133 -6.46 18.97 -3.97
N ALA A 134 -7.48 18.90 -3.10
CA ALA A 134 -8.53 19.89 -3.03
C ALA A 134 -8.09 21.22 -2.39
N LYS A 135 -7.36 21.15 -1.28
CA LYS A 135 -7.07 22.30 -0.39
C LYS A 135 -5.60 22.73 -0.35
N GLY A 136 -4.69 21.90 -0.84
CA GLY A 136 -3.25 22.13 -0.79
C GLY A 136 -2.74 23.15 -1.81
N SER A 137 -1.41 23.30 -1.79
CA SER A 137 -0.72 24.24 -2.68
C SER A 137 -0.91 23.91 -4.14
N ARG A 138 -1.51 24.83 -4.89
CA ARG A 138 -1.72 24.69 -6.36
C ARG A 138 -0.41 24.54 -7.13
N LEU A 139 0.72 24.97 -6.57
CA LEU A 139 2.05 24.81 -7.18
C LEU A 139 2.53 23.35 -7.15
N ALA A 140 1.96 22.53 -6.27
CA ALA A 140 2.33 21.13 -6.11
C ALA A 140 1.13 20.20 -6.40
N VAL A 141 0.09 20.68 -7.07
CA VAL A 141 -1.12 19.87 -7.31
C VAL A 141 -0.83 18.65 -8.20
N SER A 142 0.15 18.74 -9.10
CA SER A 142 0.61 17.61 -9.90
C SER A 142 1.11 16.45 -9.03
N ASP A 143 1.79 16.76 -7.92
CA ASP A 143 2.31 15.75 -6.99
C ASP A 143 1.17 15.03 -6.25
N ALA A 144 0.03 15.71 -6.01
CA ALA A 144 -1.17 15.05 -5.50
C ALA A 144 -1.74 14.04 -6.52
N GLY A 145 -1.74 14.38 -7.82
CA GLY A 145 -2.10 13.45 -8.89
C GLY A 145 -1.16 12.24 -8.95
N CYS A 146 0.16 12.48 -8.89
CA CYS A 146 1.16 11.40 -8.83
C CYS A 146 0.98 10.52 -7.59
N ALA A 147 0.70 11.12 -6.42
CA ALA A 147 0.41 10.40 -5.18
C ALA A 147 -0.78 9.46 -5.33
N ALA A 148 -1.88 9.94 -5.91
CA ALA A 148 -3.08 9.14 -6.14
C ALA A 148 -2.79 7.92 -7.03
N VAL A 149 -2.04 8.10 -8.13
CA VAL A 149 -1.66 7.01 -9.05
C VAL A 149 -0.77 5.98 -8.34
N CYS A 150 0.23 6.43 -7.57
CA CYS A 150 1.11 5.53 -6.83
C CYS A 150 0.34 4.74 -5.76
N CYS A 151 -0.49 5.40 -4.95
CA CYS A 151 -1.29 4.71 -3.92
C CYS A 151 -2.30 3.73 -4.55
N LYS A 152 -2.93 4.07 -5.69
CA LYS A 152 -3.78 3.15 -6.44
C LYS A 152 -3.01 1.93 -6.92
N ALA A 153 -1.84 2.13 -7.51
CA ALA A 153 -1.00 1.02 -7.98
C ALA A 153 -0.59 0.10 -6.82
N ALA A 154 -0.21 0.67 -5.67
CA ALA A 154 0.12 -0.07 -4.45
C ALA A 154 -1.07 -0.89 -3.94
N LEU A 155 -2.26 -0.27 -3.84
CA LEU A 155 -3.51 -0.92 -3.44
C LEU A 155 -3.84 -2.13 -4.34
N GLN A 156 -3.76 -1.95 -5.66
CA GLN A 156 -4.02 -3.01 -6.63
C GLN A 156 -2.97 -4.12 -6.57
N ALA A 157 -1.68 -3.76 -6.45
CA ALA A 157 -0.61 -4.74 -6.35
C ALA A 157 -0.72 -5.56 -5.05
N ALA A 158 -1.01 -4.93 -3.91
CA ALA A 158 -1.22 -5.63 -2.64
C ALA A 158 -2.41 -6.60 -2.71
N SER A 159 -3.52 -6.21 -3.37
CA SER A 159 -4.68 -7.08 -3.53
C SER A 159 -4.39 -8.40 -4.25
N LEU A 160 -3.48 -8.39 -5.22
CA LEU A 160 -3.07 -9.61 -5.93
C LEU A 160 -2.37 -10.60 -4.99
N ASN A 161 -1.63 -10.10 -3.98
CA ASN A 161 -1.01 -10.95 -2.96
C ASN A 161 -2.06 -11.52 -1.99
N VAL A 162 -3.14 -10.80 -1.71
CA VAL A 162 -4.31 -11.35 -0.99
C VAL A 162 -4.94 -12.47 -1.82
N PHE A 163 -5.28 -12.20 -3.08
CA PHE A 163 -6.05 -13.13 -3.93
C PHE A 163 -5.28 -14.42 -4.26
N ILE A 164 -3.97 -14.35 -4.50
CA ILE A 164 -3.17 -15.56 -4.75
C ILE A 164 -3.14 -16.47 -3.52
N ASN A 165 -3.08 -15.89 -2.32
CA ASN A 165 -3.08 -16.64 -1.06
C ASN A 165 -4.47 -17.21 -0.77
N THR A 166 -5.54 -16.41 -0.83
CA THR A 166 -6.92 -16.87 -0.56
C THR A 166 -7.38 -17.94 -1.53
N LYS A 167 -6.85 -17.97 -2.77
CA LYS A 167 -7.13 -19.03 -3.74
C LYS A 167 -6.77 -20.43 -3.22
N SER A 168 -5.72 -20.54 -2.40
CA SER A 168 -5.23 -21.80 -1.86
C SER A 168 -5.87 -22.23 -0.54
N LEU A 169 -6.63 -21.35 0.13
CA LEU A 169 -7.34 -21.66 1.38
C LEU A 169 -8.44 -22.70 1.15
N LYS A 170 -8.48 -23.72 2.01
CA LYS A 170 -9.55 -24.72 2.04
C LYS A 170 -10.82 -24.18 2.68
N ASN A 171 -10.69 -23.36 3.72
CA ASN A 171 -11.80 -22.64 4.32
C ASN A 171 -12.28 -21.52 3.38
N ARG A 172 -13.29 -21.87 2.55
CA ARG A 172 -13.81 -20.93 1.55
C ARG A 172 -14.53 -19.73 2.15
N GLU A 173 -15.12 -19.88 3.34
CA GLU A 173 -15.80 -18.78 4.03
C GLU A 173 -14.79 -17.69 4.42
N VAL A 174 -13.66 -18.06 5.02
CA VAL A 174 -12.57 -17.14 5.35
C VAL A 174 -11.98 -16.50 4.10
N ALA A 175 -11.74 -17.30 3.05
CA ALA A 175 -11.20 -16.78 1.79
C ALA A 175 -12.15 -15.76 1.13
N GLU A 176 -13.44 -16.03 1.11
CA GLU A 176 -14.47 -15.16 0.53
C GLU A 176 -14.65 -13.88 1.34
N ASP A 177 -14.54 -13.96 2.68
CA ASP A 177 -14.57 -12.77 3.53
C ASP A 177 -13.39 -11.84 3.27
N MET A 178 -12.16 -12.37 3.22
CA MET A 178 -10.97 -11.61 2.86
C MET A 178 -11.08 -11.00 1.46
N ASN A 179 -11.52 -11.77 0.48
CA ASN A 179 -11.70 -11.29 -0.88
C ASN A 179 -12.76 -10.19 -0.98
N ARG A 180 -13.86 -10.31 -0.23
CA ARG A 180 -14.89 -9.28 -0.16
C ARG A 180 -14.34 -7.98 0.42
N HIS A 181 -13.58 -8.05 1.52
CA HIS A 181 -12.95 -6.89 2.13
C HIS A 181 -11.98 -6.20 1.14
N ALA A 182 -11.10 -6.95 0.52
CA ALA A 182 -10.19 -6.44 -0.51
C ALA A 182 -10.94 -5.78 -1.68
N ASN A 183 -12.00 -6.39 -2.19
CA ASN A 183 -12.80 -5.84 -3.29
C ASN A 183 -13.56 -4.56 -2.90
N VAL A 184 -14.04 -4.44 -1.66
CA VAL A 184 -14.65 -3.19 -1.15
C VAL A 184 -13.64 -2.05 -1.20
N MET A 185 -12.41 -2.28 -0.72
CA MET A 185 -11.34 -1.29 -0.79
C MET A 185 -10.99 -0.92 -2.23
N LEU A 186 -10.80 -1.92 -3.11
CA LEU A 186 -10.50 -1.67 -4.53
C LEU A 186 -11.59 -0.84 -5.20
N ASN A 187 -12.85 -1.23 -5.06
CA ASN A 187 -13.97 -0.57 -5.73
C ASN A 187 -14.10 0.90 -5.31
N LYS A 188 -13.94 1.18 -4.01
CA LYS A 188 -14.04 2.55 -3.49
C LYS A 188 -12.81 3.38 -3.86
N TYR A 189 -11.63 2.90 -3.52
CA TYR A 189 -10.43 3.75 -3.53
C TYR A 189 -9.74 3.84 -4.90
N CYS A 190 -9.96 2.87 -5.81
CA CYS A 190 -9.55 3.07 -7.20
C CYS A 190 -10.35 4.21 -7.84
N SER A 191 -11.66 4.34 -7.54
CA SER A 191 -12.47 5.48 -8.02
C SER A 191 -11.97 6.79 -7.43
N VAL A 192 -11.72 6.84 -6.11
CA VAL A 192 -11.16 8.05 -5.46
C VAL A 192 -9.84 8.48 -6.12
N ALA A 193 -8.94 7.55 -6.38
CA ALA A 193 -7.66 7.86 -7.02
C ALA A 193 -7.84 8.37 -8.45
N ASP A 194 -8.76 7.77 -9.22
CA ASP A 194 -9.08 8.21 -10.59
C ASP A 194 -9.73 9.60 -10.60
N GLU A 195 -10.60 9.90 -9.66
CA GLU A 195 -11.21 11.22 -9.49
C GLU A 195 -10.13 12.27 -9.22
N ILE A 196 -9.24 12.04 -8.25
CA ILE A 196 -8.12 12.94 -7.94
C ILE A 196 -7.26 13.19 -9.19
N PHE A 197 -6.86 12.11 -9.89
CA PHE A 197 -6.05 12.20 -11.10
C PHE A 197 -6.75 13.02 -12.18
N ASN A 198 -8.03 12.76 -12.43
CA ASN A 198 -8.82 13.46 -13.48
C ASN A 198 -9.04 14.94 -13.14
N GLU A 199 -9.30 15.27 -11.87
CA GLU A 199 -9.43 16.67 -11.43
C GLU A 199 -8.12 17.44 -11.61
N VAL A 200 -7.01 16.82 -11.21
CA VAL A 200 -5.67 17.43 -11.39
C VAL A 200 -5.37 17.63 -12.87
N LYS A 201 -5.61 16.61 -13.70
CA LYS A 201 -5.40 16.65 -15.15
C LYS A 201 -6.27 17.74 -15.83
N ALA A 202 -7.54 17.82 -15.46
CA ALA A 202 -8.46 18.85 -15.98
C ALA A 202 -7.98 20.26 -15.62
N GLY A 203 -7.36 20.44 -14.44
CA GLY A 203 -6.74 21.70 -14.04
C GLY A 203 -5.61 22.19 -14.95
N PHE A 204 -5.06 21.31 -15.79
CA PHE A 204 -4.05 21.63 -16.83
C PHE A 204 -4.66 21.80 -18.22
N GLY A 205 -5.99 21.75 -18.35
CA GLY A 205 -6.68 21.91 -19.64
C GLY A 205 -6.59 20.69 -20.57
N GLN A 206 -6.36 19.49 -19.99
CA GLN A 206 -6.24 18.23 -20.74
C GLN A 206 -7.48 17.33 -20.58
#